data_bc460dd7ba50295f72af04e306f858ee
#
_entry.id   bc460dd7ba50295f72af04e306f858ee
#
_cell.length_a   1.000
_cell.length_b   1.000
_cell.length_c   1.000
_cell.angle_alpha   90.00
_cell.angle_beta   90.00
_cell.angle_gamma   90.00
#
_symmetry.space_group_name_H-M   'P 1'
#
loop_
_entity.id
_entity.type
_entity.pdbx_description
1 polymer ?
#
loop_
_entity_poly.entity_id
_entity_poly.type
_entity_poly.pdbx_seq_one_letter_code
_entity_poly.pdbx_strand_id
1 'polypeptide(L)'
;MIEKGMSLSSPRKGFGQQKIKELFEMMDQYLKMGYPSDGMPFQDAIIVLNAYVEMQKRLGYENADMIEKLKGYDKYRIDGLTAGIKHDTRENLLSNVDKPFPEFFYSRHSMRQFDNRTINVEDIKKAIKIAQKAPTACNRQASKVYLYTDKETNDALGELIAGNTGFQQEVQ
;
A
#
# COMPACT_ATOMS: atom_id res chain seq x y z
N MET A 1 1.34 0.02 -7.04
CA MET A 1 0.42 -1.05 -7.52
C MET A 1 0.95 -2.45 -7.19
N ILE A 2 2.22 -2.77 -7.42
CA ILE A 2 2.82 -4.07 -7.10
C ILE A 2 2.75 -4.33 -5.59
N GLU A 3 3.20 -3.37 -4.76
CA GLU A 3 3.15 -3.45 -3.30
C GLU A 3 1.73 -3.66 -2.77
N LYS A 4 0.74 -2.97 -3.34
CA LYS A 4 -0.66 -3.22 -2.98
C LYS A 4 -1.05 -4.68 -3.21
N GLY A 5 -0.71 -5.24 -4.38
CA GLY A 5 -1.01 -6.64 -4.68
C GLY A 5 -0.31 -7.60 -3.72
N MET A 6 0.91 -7.28 -3.29
CA MET A 6 1.65 -8.06 -2.29
C MET A 6 1.02 -7.98 -0.89
N SER A 7 0.38 -6.87 -0.53
CA SER A 7 -0.20 -6.64 0.81
C SER A 7 -1.63 -7.16 0.97
N LEU A 8 -2.18 -7.87 -0.01
CA LEU A 8 -3.50 -8.51 0.11
C LEU A 8 -3.42 -9.74 1.02
N SER A 9 -4.53 -10.09 1.66
CA SER A 9 -4.66 -11.30 2.48
C SER A 9 -4.41 -12.58 1.67
N SER A 10 -4.78 -12.57 0.40
CA SER A 10 -4.59 -13.69 -0.54
C SER A 10 -3.99 -13.22 -1.87
N PRO A 11 -2.69 -12.93 -1.93
CA PRO A 11 -2.04 -12.50 -3.15
C PRO A 11 -2.09 -13.61 -4.23
N ARG A 12 -2.46 -13.25 -5.44
CA ARG A 12 -2.51 -14.22 -6.54
C ARG A 12 -1.11 -14.54 -7.08
N LYS A 13 -0.91 -15.79 -7.48
CA LYS A 13 0.30 -16.20 -8.21
C LYS A 13 0.42 -15.43 -9.53
N GLY A 14 1.59 -14.90 -9.81
CA GLY A 14 1.89 -14.21 -11.05
C GLY A 14 1.08 -12.94 -11.31
N PHE A 15 0.53 -12.28 -10.29
CA PHE A 15 -0.24 -11.04 -10.51
C PHE A 15 0.64 -9.92 -11.06
N GLY A 16 0.04 -8.99 -11.77
CA GLY A 16 0.67 -7.72 -12.17
C GLY A 16 1.72 -7.83 -13.28
N GLN A 17 1.80 -8.95 -14.02
CA GLN A 17 2.83 -9.18 -15.05
C GLN A 17 2.96 -8.04 -16.06
N GLN A 18 1.83 -7.51 -16.54
CA GLN A 18 1.86 -6.38 -17.48
C GLN A 18 2.49 -5.13 -16.84
N LYS A 19 2.16 -4.82 -15.59
CA LYS A 19 2.73 -3.67 -14.87
C LYS A 19 4.21 -3.85 -14.54
N ILE A 20 4.62 -5.07 -14.28
CA ILE A 20 6.04 -5.42 -14.08
C ILE A 20 6.82 -5.24 -15.38
N LYS A 21 6.26 -5.68 -16.52
CA LYS A 21 6.86 -5.47 -17.83
C LYS A 21 7.02 -3.98 -18.15
N GLU A 22 5.96 -3.19 -17.97
CA GLU A 22 6.00 -1.73 -18.13
C GLU A 22 7.06 -1.09 -17.21
N LEU A 23 7.19 -1.55 -15.97
CA LEU A 23 8.18 -1.04 -15.03
C LEU A 23 9.60 -1.32 -15.52
N PHE A 24 9.89 -2.53 -16.01
CA PHE A 24 11.19 -2.83 -16.59
C PHE A 24 11.49 -1.97 -17.82
N GLU A 25 10.53 -1.74 -18.68
CA GLU A 25 10.68 -0.85 -19.85
C GLU A 25 11.03 0.58 -19.41
N MET A 26 10.36 1.08 -18.36
CA MET A 26 10.67 2.39 -17.79
C MET A 26 12.06 2.44 -17.15
N MET A 27 12.49 1.38 -16.47
CA MET A 27 13.83 1.29 -15.87
C MET A 27 14.92 1.29 -16.94
N ASP A 28 14.74 0.53 -18.02
CA ASP A 28 15.65 0.52 -19.17
C ASP A 28 15.76 1.92 -19.81
N GLN A 29 14.60 2.57 -19.99
CA GLN A 29 14.55 3.93 -20.55
C GLN A 29 15.20 4.96 -19.64
N TYR A 30 14.98 4.85 -18.33
CA TYR A 30 15.60 5.72 -17.31
C TYR A 30 17.12 5.71 -17.40
N LEU A 31 17.71 4.52 -17.46
CA LEU A 31 19.15 4.36 -17.62
C LEU A 31 19.65 4.85 -18.99
N LYS A 32 18.92 4.56 -20.06
CA LYS A 32 19.25 5.03 -21.42
C LYS A 32 19.27 6.55 -21.54
N MET A 33 18.42 7.24 -20.78
CA MET A 33 18.39 8.70 -20.72
C MET A 33 19.49 9.30 -19.85
N GLY A 34 20.33 8.46 -19.22
CA GLY A 34 21.46 8.90 -18.38
C GLY A 34 21.06 9.39 -16.99
N TYR A 35 19.86 9.05 -16.52
CA TYR A 35 19.47 9.38 -15.15
C TYR A 35 20.27 8.57 -14.12
N PRO A 36 20.51 9.14 -12.92
CA PRO A 36 21.35 8.52 -11.90
C PRO A 36 20.73 7.24 -11.35
N SER A 37 21.49 6.14 -11.36
CA SER A 37 21.02 4.84 -10.88
C SER A 37 20.80 4.78 -9.34
N ASP A 38 21.34 5.72 -8.59
CA ASP A 38 21.15 5.89 -7.16
C ASP A 38 19.88 6.72 -6.80
N GLY A 39 19.17 7.23 -7.81
CA GLY A 39 17.91 7.94 -7.62
C GLY A 39 16.84 7.07 -6.95
N MET A 40 16.17 7.62 -5.91
CA MET A 40 15.18 6.87 -5.12
C MET A 40 14.12 6.15 -5.97
N PRO A 41 13.50 6.76 -7.01
CA PRO A 41 12.49 6.03 -7.80
C PRO A 41 13.03 4.78 -8.50
N PHE A 42 14.30 4.81 -8.91
CA PHE A 42 14.95 3.67 -9.55
C PHE A 42 15.31 2.59 -8.51
N GLN A 43 15.80 3.00 -7.35
CA GLN A 43 16.09 2.09 -6.25
C GLN A 43 14.81 1.43 -5.72
N ASP A 44 13.73 2.19 -5.53
CA ASP A 44 12.43 1.65 -5.14
C ASP A 44 11.93 0.59 -6.13
N ALA A 45 12.10 0.80 -7.43
CA ALA A 45 11.71 -0.19 -8.43
C ALA A 45 12.50 -1.51 -8.26
N ILE A 46 13.82 -1.45 -8.08
CA ILE A 46 14.66 -2.64 -7.84
C ILE A 46 14.20 -3.39 -6.59
N ILE A 47 14.00 -2.66 -5.49
CA ILE A 47 13.68 -3.26 -4.19
C ILE A 47 12.27 -3.89 -4.22
N VAL A 48 11.29 -3.21 -4.80
CA VAL A 48 9.92 -3.71 -4.93
C VAL A 48 9.86 -4.96 -5.82
N LEU A 49 10.62 -4.99 -6.91
CA LEU A 49 10.68 -6.17 -7.79
C LEU A 49 11.34 -7.37 -7.09
N ASN A 50 12.41 -7.14 -6.30
CA ASN A 50 13.03 -8.20 -5.50
C ASN A 50 12.02 -8.74 -4.45
N ALA A 51 11.34 -7.87 -3.71
CA ALA A 51 10.32 -8.26 -2.75
C ALA A 51 9.19 -9.07 -3.41
N TYR A 52 8.76 -8.67 -4.61
CA TYR A 52 7.78 -9.40 -5.40
C TYR A 52 8.26 -10.81 -5.75
N VAL A 53 9.47 -10.95 -6.27
CA VAL A 53 10.06 -12.26 -6.62
C VAL A 53 10.10 -13.18 -5.41
N GLU A 54 10.61 -12.69 -4.29
CA GLU A 54 10.69 -13.48 -3.05
C GLU A 54 9.31 -13.92 -2.54
N MET A 55 8.33 -13.02 -2.58
CA MET A 55 6.96 -13.38 -2.20
C MET A 55 6.37 -14.41 -3.15
N GLN A 56 6.53 -14.26 -4.47
CA GLN A 56 6.01 -15.19 -5.46
C GLN A 56 6.64 -16.58 -5.34
N LYS A 57 7.93 -16.68 -5.03
CA LYS A 57 8.59 -17.95 -4.71
C LYS A 57 7.93 -18.65 -3.53
N ARG A 58 7.62 -17.92 -2.43
CA ARG A 58 6.90 -18.49 -1.27
C ARG A 58 5.52 -19.01 -1.64
N LEU A 59 4.87 -18.41 -2.64
CA LEU A 59 3.59 -18.87 -3.18
C LEU A 59 3.75 -20.03 -4.18
N GLY A 60 4.97 -20.45 -4.49
CA GLY A 60 5.24 -21.51 -5.47
C GLY A 60 5.01 -21.04 -6.92
N TYR A 61 5.40 -19.80 -7.22
CA TYR A 61 5.39 -19.26 -8.58
C TYR A 61 6.75 -18.62 -8.90
N GLU A 62 7.33 -19.02 -10.01
CA GLU A 62 8.58 -18.46 -10.53
C GLU A 62 8.42 -18.08 -12.01
N ASN A 63 8.97 -16.93 -12.37
CA ASN A 63 9.10 -16.49 -13.75
C ASN A 63 10.59 -16.27 -14.03
N ALA A 64 11.19 -17.23 -14.76
CA ALA A 64 12.63 -17.25 -15.02
C ALA A 64 13.10 -16.01 -15.79
N ASP A 65 12.35 -15.56 -16.80
CA ASP A 65 12.71 -14.41 -17.63
C ASP A 65 12.73 -13.12 -16.78
N MET A 66 11.74 -12.98 -15.89
CA MET A 66 11.68 -11.83 -14.98
C MET A 66 12.85 -11.84 -13.98
N ILE A 67 13.16 -13.00 -13.41
CA ILE A 67 14.27 -13.17 -12.46
C ILE A 67 15.60 -12.85 -13.16
N GLU A 68 15.81 -13.36 -14.35
CA GLU A 68 17.03 -13.11 -15.11
C GLU A 68 17.17 -11.61 -15.46
N LYS A 69 16.07 -11.00 -15.90
CA LYS A 69 16.06 -9.55 -16.17
C LYS A 69 16.36 -8.73 -14.91
N LEU A 70 15.80 -9.12 -13.76
CA LEU A 70 16.02 -8.43 -12.50
C LEU A 70 17.48 -8.51 -12.04
N LYS A 71 18.15 -9.66 -12.20
CA LYS A 71 19.59 -9.81 -11.92
C LYS A 71 20.45 -8.79 -12.68
N GLY A 72 20.05 -8.40 -13.88
CA GLY A 72 20.76 -7.36 -14.65
C GLY A 72 20.83 -6.01 -13.94
N TYR A 73 19.95 -5.75 -12.97
CA TYR A 73 19.92 -4.52 -12.17
C TYR A 73 20.61 -4.64 -10.82
N ASP A 74 21.07 -5.83 -10.39
CA ASP A 74 21.73 -6.04 -9.08
C ASP A 74 22.95 -5.14 -8.89
N LYS A 75 23.71 -4.87 -9.97
CA LYS A 75 24.87 -3.96 -9.95
C LYS A 75 24.53 -2.50 -9.59
N TYR A 76 23.27 -2.12 -9.65
CA TYR A 76 22.81 -0.76 -9.31
C TYR A 76 22.19 -0.69 -7.92
N ARG A 77 21.94 -1.84 -7.30
CA ARG A 77 21.25 -1.93 -6.02
C ARG A 77 22.08 -1.31 -4.90
N ILE A 78 21.44 -0.49 -4.09
CA ILE A 78 22.01 0.06 -2.86
C ILE A 78 21.55 -0.81 -1.69
N ASP A 79 22.52 -1.28 -0.90
CA ASP A 79 22.23 -2.10 0.28
C ASP A 79 21.60 -1.26 1.41
N GLY A 80 20.81 -1.93 2.26
CA GLY A 80 20.16 -1.31 3.41
C GLY A 80 18.86 -0.58 3.12
N LEU A 81 18.50 -0.41 1.84
CA LEU A 81 17.17 0.10 1.49
C LEU A 81 16.13 -1.02 1.56
N THR A 82 14.96 -0.69 2.08
CA THR A 82 13.82 -1.60 2.20
C THR A 82 12.58 -0.98 1.57
N ALA A 83 11.85 -1.77 0.81
CA ALA A 83 10.56 -1.40 0.28
C ALA A 83 9.60 -2.60 0.38
N GLY A 84 8.39 -2.44 -0.05
CA GLY A 84 7.42 -3.51 -0.13
C GLY A 84 6.44 -3.51 1.02
N ILE A 85 6.22 -4.67 1.63
CA ILE A 85 5.19 -4.87 2.63
C ILE A 85 5.82 -4.85 4.03
N LYS A 86 5.18 -4.12 4.92
CA LYS A 86 5.44 -4.23 6.36
C LYS A 86 4.50 -5.27 6.94
N HIS A 87 5.06 -6.26 7.65
CA HIS A 87 4.29 -7.17 8.48
C HIS A 87 4.26 -6.63 9.90
N ASP A 88 3.07 -6.48 10.44
CA ASP A 88 2.90 -5.97 11.80
C ASP A 88 1.86 -6.81 12.55
N THR A 89 1.95 -6.84 13.88
CA THR A 89 0.97 -7.49 14.73
C THR A 89 0.03 -6.46 15.34
N ARG A 90 -1.15 -6.91 15.78
CA ARG A 90 -2.10 -6.05 16.48
C ARG A 90 -1.49 -5.43 17.73
N GLU A 91 -0.71 -6.19 18.46
CA GLU A 91 -0.01 -5.74 19.66
C GLU A 91 0.96 -4.61 19.37
N ASN A 92 1.77 -4.75 18.30
CA ASN A 92 2.70 -3.71 17.86
C ASN A 92 1.96 -2.43 17.41
N LEU A 93 0.84 -2.58 16.69
CA LEU A 93 0.02 -1.44 16.28
C LEU A 93 -0.54 -0.71 17.51
N LEU A 94 -1.10 -1.44 18.47
CA LEU A 94 -1.67 -0.86 19.68
C LEU A 94 -0.60 -0.23 20.58
N SER A 95 0.61 -0.74 20.62
CA SER A 95 1.71 -0.17 21.42
C SER A 95 2.11 1.25 20.98
N ASN A 96 1.68 1.68 19.80
CA ASN A 96 1.95 3.02 19.30
C ASN A 96 0.92 4.07 19.77
N VAL A 97 -0.24 3.64 20.31
CA VAL A 97 -1.36 4.55 20.62
C VAL A 97 -0.99 5.55 21.73
N ASP A 98 -0.22 5.11 22.73
CA ASP A 98 0.19 5.92 23.88
C ASP A 98 1.53 6.64 23.69
N LYS A 99 2.12 6.57 22.49
CA LYS A 99 3.37 7.25 22.18
C LYS A 99 3.15 8.75 21.99
N PRO A 100 4.21 9.58 22.16
CA PRO A 100 4.16 10.98 21.76
C PRO A 100 3.67 11.15 20.31
N PHE A 101 2.92 12.23 20.05
CA PHE A 101 2.26 12.45 18.75
C PHE A 101 3.17 12.22 17.52
N PRO A 102 4.43 12.69 17.47
CA PRO A 102 5.28 12.44 16.32
C PRO A 102 5.53 10.94 16.08
N GLU A 103 5.83 10.18 17.14
CA GLU A 103 6.09 8.75 17.04
C GLU A 103 4.82 7.98 16.65
N PHE A 104 3.68 8.32 17.25
CA PHE A 104 2.37 7.79 16.86
C PHE A 104 2.09 8.06 15.39
N PHE A 105 2.27 9.30 14.92
CA PHE A 105 2.00 9.69 13.56
C PHE A 105 2.91 8.96 12.55
N TYR A 106 4.20 8.85 12.84
CA TYR A 106 5.16 8.12 11.99
C TYR A 106 4.96 6.61 11.99
N SER A 107 4.31 6.05 13.00
CA SER A 107 3.97 4.62 13.01
C SER A 107 2.85 4.25 12.04
N ARG A 108 2.06 5.24 11.57
CA ARG A 108 0.93 5.01 10.66
C ARG A 108 1.39 4.46 9.31
N HIS A 109 0.79 3.41 8.86
CA HIS A 109 0.95 2.88 7.51
C HIS A 109 -0.39 2.38 6.95
N SER A 110 -0.44 2.07 5.65
CA SER A 110 -1.66 1.56 5.02
C SER A 110 -1.93 0.13 5.47
N MET A 111 -3.13 -0.13 5.98
CA MET A 111 -3.63 -1.45 6.35
C MET A 111 -4.64 -1.93 5.30
N ARG A 112 -4.63 -3.23 5.01
CA ARG A 112 -5.57 -3.86 4.07
C ARG A 112 -6.13 -5.18 4.58
N GLN A 113 -5.80 -5.55 5.79
CA GLN A 113 -6.40 -6.67 6.51
C GLN A 113 -7.21 -6.07 7.65
N PHE A 114 -8.51 -6.36 7.66
CA PHE A 114 -9.46 -5.84 8.63
C PHE A 114 -10.03 -6.99 9.47
N ASP A 115 -10.39 -6.68 10.70
CA ASP A 115 -11.07 -7.59 11.60
C ASP A 115 -12.59 -7.58 11.28
N ASN A 116 -13.27 -8.69 11.56
CA ASN A 116 -14.74 -8.81 11.38
C ASN A 116 -15.55 -8.09 12.47
N ARG A 117 -14.91 -7.33 13.34
CA ARG A 117 -15.61 -6.61 14.40
C ARG A 117 -16.23 -5.32 13.89
N THR A 118 -17.49 -5.12 14.23
CA THR A 118 -18.19 -3.87 13.95
C THR A 118 -17.57 -2.71 14.72
N ILE A 119 -17.35 -1.59 14.04
CA ILE A 119 -16.87 -0.35 14.65
C ILE A 119 -18.05 0.37 15.32
N ASN A 120 -17.82 0.89 16.53
CA ASN A 120 -18.82 1.70 17.19
C ASN A 120 -19.00 3.03 16.44
N VAL A 121 -20.23 3.29 15.98
CA VAL A 121 -20.59 4.52 15.24
C VAL A 121 -20.24 5.79 16.02
N GLU A 122 -20.38 5.78 17.35
CA GLU A 122 -20.06 6.95 18.18
C GLU A 122 -18.55 7.26 18.17
N ASP A 123 -17.70 6.26 18.05
CA ASP A 123 -16.26 6.50 17.95
C ASP A 123 -15.88 7.09 16.56
N ILE A 124 -16.55 6.66 15.50
CA ILE A 124 -16.43 7.29 14.18
C ILE A 124 -16.89 8.76 14.24
N LYS A 125 -18.03 9.04 14.87
CA LYS A 125 -18.53 10.42 15.05
C LYS A 125 -17.55 11.29 15.83
N LYS A 126 -16.89 10.76 16.86
CA LYS A 126 -15.84 11.48 17.61
C LYS A 126 -14.67 11.81 16.70
N ALA A 127 -14.18 10.84 15.90
CA ALA A 127 -13.10 11.06 14.94
C ALA A 127 -13.47 12.15 13.91
N ILE A 128 -14.68 12.13 13.37
CA ILE A 128 -15.18 13.15 12.44
C ILE A 128 -15.19 14.54 13.11
N LYS A 129 -15.64 14.65 14.37
CA LYS A 129 -15.61 15.91 15.10
C LYS A 129 -14.20 16.47 15.29
N ILE A 130 -13.22 15.60 15.50
CA ILE A 130 -11.81 16.01 15.56
C ILE A 130 -11.35 16.50 14.19
N ALA A 131 -11.63 15.75 13.12
CA ALA A 131 -11.27 16.13 11.75
C ALA A 131 -11.89 17.48 11.32
N GLN A 132 -13.09 17.81 11.80
CA GLN A 132 -13.73 19.10 11.55
C GLN A 132 -13.00 20.32 12.18
N LYS A 133 -11.99 20.10 13.02
CA LYS A 133 -11.11 21.17 13.51
C LYS A 133 -10.06 21.60 12.49
N ALA A 134 -9.93 20.88 11.36
CA ALA A 134 -9.05 21.32 10.29
C ALA A 134 -9.46 22.71 9.77
N PRO A 135 -8.51 23.63 9.55
CA PRO A 135 -8.81 24.96 9.05
C PRO A 135 -9.38 24.90 7.63
N THR A 136 -10.36 25.73 7.37
CA THR A 136 -10.93 25.92 6.02
C THR A 136 -10.92 27.39 5.63
N ALA A 137 -10.88 27.70 4.33
CA ALA A 137 -10.90 29.06 3.84
C ALA A 137 -12.12 29.82 4.42
N CYS A 138 -11.88 30.92 5.10
CA CYS A 138 -12.90 31.72 5.78
C CYS A 138 -13.75 30.93 6.79
N ASN A 139 -13.21 29.83 7.31
CA ASN A 139 -13.93 28.91 8.20
C ASN A 139 -15.29 28.44 7.63
N ARG A 140 -15.38 28.26 6.33
CA ARG A 140 -16.64 27.89 5.65
C ARG A 140 -17.14 26.51 5.99
N GLN A 141 -16.24 25.61 6.44
CA GLN A 141 -16.57 24.23 6.84
C GLN A 141 -17.51 23.51 5.83
N ALA A 142 -17.22 23.68 4.54
CA ALA A 142 -18.08 23.22 3.45
C ALA A 142 -18.07 21.70 3.24
N SER A 143 -17.16 20.98 3.89
CA SER A 143 -17.08 19.52 3.79
C SER A 143 -18.24 18.84 4.50
N LYS A 144 -18.86 17.87 3.84
CA LYS A 144 -19.88 17.00 4.42
C LYS A 144 -19.35 15.57 4.49
N VAL A 145 -19.64 14.87 5.57
CA VAL A 145 -19.31 13.46 5.76
C VAL A 145 -20.59 12.66 5.77
N TYR A 146 -20.66 11.66 4.92
CA TYR A 146 -21.74 10.67 4.88
C TYR A 146 -21.17 9.37 5.44
N LEU A 147 -21.83 8.79 6.42
CA LEU A 147 -21.45 7.53 7.04
C LEU A 147 -22.48 6.47 6.71
N TYR A 148 -22.05 5.42 6.07
CA TYR A 148 -22.84 4.25 5.75
C TYR A 148 -22.36 3.08 6.60
N THR A 149 -23.29 2.34 7.22
CA THR A 149 -23.00 1.23 8.13
C THR A 149 -23.65 -0.08 7.71
N ASP A 150 -24.43 -0.05 6.64
CA ASP A 150 -24.99 -1.26 6.07
C ASP A 150 -24.09 -1.84 4.98
N LYS A 151 -23.95 -3.16 4.99
CA LYS A 151 -23.02 -3.84 4.09
C LYS A 151 -23.40 -3.70 2.63
N GLU A 152 -24.67 -3.74 2.29
CA GLU A 152 -25.15 -3.65 0.91
C GLU A 152 -24.76 -2.31 0.27
N THR A 153 -25.02 -1.21 0.98
CA THR A 153 -24.60 0.13 0.54
C THR A 153 -23.07 0.25 0.43
N ASN A 154 -22.33 -0.30 1.41
CA ASN A 154 -20.88 -0.25 1.41
C ASN A 154 -20.28 -1.05 0.26
N ASP A 155 -20.83 -2.22 -0.06
CA ASP A 155 -20.40 -3.03 -1.19
C ASP A 155 -20.66 -2.29 -2.52
N ALA A 156 -21.86 -1.73 -2.70
CA ALA A 156 -22.21 -0.97 -3.89
C ALA A 156 -21.34 0.28 -4.09
N LEU A 157 -21.05 1.02 -3.01
CA LEU A 157 -20.13 2.16 -3.06
C LEU A 157 -18.69 1.71 -3.35
N GLY A 158 -18.28 0.58 -2.77
CA GLY A 158 -16.96 -0.01 -2.99
C GLY A 158 -16.69 -0.35 -4.45
N GLU A 159 -17.71 -0.80 -5.19
CA GLU A 159 -17.60 -1.08 -6.63
C GLU A 159 -17.33 0.16 -7.47
N LEU A 160 -17.82 1.32 -7.03
CA LEU A 160 -17.64 2.60 -7.72
C LEU A 160 -16.26 3.23 -7.47
N ILE A 161 -15.55 2.81 -6.42
CA ILE A 161 -14.27 3.39 -6.02
C ILE A 161 -13.12 2.65 -6.70
N ALA A 162 -12.38 3.36 -7.55
CA ALA A 162 -11.18 2.80 -8.15
C ALA A 162 -10.06 2.61 -7.10
N GLY A 163 -9.35 1.49 -7.18
CA GLY A 163 -8.16 1.26 -6.38
C GLY A 163 -8.36 0.40 -5.12
N ASN A 164 -9.58 0.01 -4.76
CA ASN A 164 -9.87 -0.85 -3.60
C ASN A 164 -10.01 -2.34 -3.93
N THR A 165 -9.86 -2.73 -5.19
CA THR A 165 -9.95 -4.13 -5.63
C THR A 165 -9.03 -5.05 -4.80
N GLY A 166 -9.57 -6.12 -4.27
CA GLY A 166 -8.86 -7.15 -3.52
C GLY A 166 -8.95 -7.02 -2.00
N PHE A 167 -9.46 -5.91 -1.45
CA PHE A 167 -9.71 -5.77 -0.02
C PHE A 167 -11.06 -5.09 0.32
N GLN A 168 -11.79 -4.60 -0.67
CA GLN A 168 -13.08 -3.91 -0.45
C GLN A 168 -14.11 -4.78 0.29
N GLN A 169 -14.07 -6.09 0.11
CA GLN A 169 -14.97 -7.03 0.77
C GLN A 169 -14.64 -7.24 2.26
N GLU A 170 -13.43 -6.87 2.67
CA GLU A 170 -12.97 -6.94 4.06
C GLU A 170 -13.35 -5.67 4.85
N VAL A 171 -13.77 -4.60 4.15
CA VAL A 171 -14.20 -3.34 4.78
C VAL A 171 -15.68 -3.46 5.15
N GLN A 172 -16.00 -3.21 6.43
CA GLN A 172 -17.37 -3.21 6.95
C GLN A 172 -17.94 -1.81 7.07
#